data_e1a0dedd1dbc6ec00e97bdfcbf1f14cb
#
_entry.id   e1a0dedd1dbc6ec00e97bdfcbf1f14cb
#
_cell.length_a   1.000
_cell.length_b   1.000
_cell.length_c   1.000
_cell.angle_alpha   90.00
_cell.angle_beta   90.00
_cell.angle_gamma   90.00
#
_symmetry.space_group_name_H-M   'P 1'
#
loop_
_entity.id
_entity.type
_entity.pdbx_description
1 polymer ?
#
loop_
_entity_poly.entity_id
_entity_poly.type
_entity_poly.pdbx_seq_one_letter_code
_entity_poly.pdbx_strand_id
1 'polypeptide(L)'
;MKKYLLINLVLLLLFNCLHADNWPAWRGENATGSTDSGTYPSELNLNKNLLWKAVLPDKGCSTPIVWENSIFLTSPLNGKDTVLSFSMDGERKWQTPIGPERKGKHRNGSGSNPSVVTNGKSLYALFKSGILVCLNFSGKIIWQKDLSGYGKDTLYWDFGTSPILSSKHLIVALMRKGNSWLLAFDQTTGEVVWKKERNFQTPPECDHSYATPTLINHDGREAILVWGAERLSAHSSKDGEMFWVSTGFNPKQKKNWVVVGSQVVAADVVIVPYGRGTHMTGIRMGGTGDITETHRLWTRTDTGCFVPSPSVAHGRVYILRDRGEVHCIDPKTGRSHWEEAFPRASSSYYGSPTVAGSKLYAPREDGVILIADVAEGFTFLGEFDMGERIIASPVPVNEKILIRGEENLFLFGG
;
A
#
# COMPACT_ATOMS: atom_id res chain seq x y z
N MET A 1 25.55 62.26 -33.61
CA MET A 1 24.76 61.00 -33.83
C MET A 1 24.99 60.08 -32.66
N LYS A 2 24.10 60.01 -31.68
CA LYS A 2 24.17 59.13 -30.52
C LYS A 2 23.33 57.91 -30.82
N LYS A 3 23.92 56.71 -30.87
CA LYS A 3 23.25 55.42 -30.99
C LYS A 3 22.75 55.00 -29.59
N TYR A 4 21.45 54.89 -29.42
CA TYR A 4 20.85 54.28 -28.23
C TYR A 4 20.82 52.75 -28.41
N LEU A 5 21.50 52.07 -27.52
CA LEU A 5 21.48 50.61 -27.42
C LEU A 5 20.30 50.25 -26.52
N LEU A 6 19.22 49.66 -27.09
CA LEU A 6 18.12 49.08 -26.34
C LEU A 6 18.56 47.71 -25.83
N ILE A 7 18.72 47.58 -24.53
CA ILE A 7 18.92 46.27 -23.87
C ILE A 7 17.51 45.75 -23.54
N ASN A 8 17.07 44.74 -24.29
CA ASN A 8 15.88 43.95 -23.95
C ASN A 8 16.22 42.98 -22.84
N LEU A 9 15.81 43.28 -21.61
CA LEU A 9 15.84 42.41 -20.47
C LEU A 9 14.66 41.41 -20.57
N VAL A 10 14.92 40.21 -21.09
CA VAL A 10 13.95 39.10 -21.07
C VAL A 10 13.94 38.53 -19.65
N LEU A 11 12.91 38.88 -18.89
CA LEU A 11 12.60 38.25 -17.59
C LEU A 11 12.09 36.83 -17.87
N LEU A 12 12.96 35.84 -17.77
CA LEU A 12 12.55 34.42 -17.69
C LEU A 12 11.88 34.20 -16.31
N LEU A 13 10.56 34.30 -16.27
CA LEU A 13 9.77 33.78 -15.18
C LEU A 13 9.88 32.23 -15.23
N LEU A 14 10.80 31.66 -14.45
CA LEU A 14 10.79 30.26 -14.11
C LEU A 14 9.54 30.00 -13.26
N PHE A 15 8.44 29.63 -13.92
CA PHE A 15 7.36 28.91 -13.25
C PHE A 15 7.93 27.59 -12.78
N ASN A 16 8.38 27.52 -11.54
CA ASN A 16 8.46 26.26 -10.84
C ASN A 16 7.02 25.74 -10.79
N CYS A 17 6.66 24.88 -11.75
CA CYS A 17 5.53 23.98 -11.55
C CYS A 17 5.88 23.17 -10.30
N LEU A 18 5.34 23.57 -9.17
CA LEU A 18 5.23 22.70 -8.00
C LEU A 18 4.41 21.50 -8.48
N HIS A 19 5.09 20.45 -8.92
CA HIS A 19 4.44 19.18 -9.12
C HIS A 19 3.94 18.77 -7.73
N ALA A 20 2.63 18.75 -7.57
CA ALA A 20 2.04 18.21 -6.36
C ALA A 20 2.51 16.75 -6.24
N ASP A 21 3.08 16.38 -5.10
CA ASP A 21 3.48 15.02 -4.83
C ASP A 21 2.22 14.13 -4.85
N ASN A 22 2.14 13.25 -5.83
CA ASN A 22 1.01 12.34 -5.95
C ASN A 22 1.28 11.06 -5.15
N TRP A 23 0.21 10.51 -4.56
CA TRP A 23 0.21 9.21 -3.91
C TRP A 23 -0.91 8.35 -4.52
N PRO A 24 -0.73 7.83 -5.77
CA PRO A 24 -1.81 7.36 -6.64
C PRO A 24 -2.39 6.00 -6.25
N ALA A 25 -1.74 5.27 -5.35
CA ALA A 25 -2.10 3.92 -4.95
C ALA A 25 -1.72 3.63 -3.51
N TRP A 26 -2.16 2.51 -2.96
CA TRP A 26 -1.66 2.01 -1.69
C TRP A 26 -0.14 1.83 -1.73
N ARG A 27 0.56 2.43 -0.76
CA ARG A 27 2.03 2.49 -0.67
C ARG A 27 2.72 3.39 -1.71
N GLY A 28 1.98 4.30 -2.37
CA GLY A 28 2.52 5.28 -3.31
C GLY A 28 2.74 4.74 -4.73
N GLU A 29 3.38 5.52 -5.56
CA GLU A 29 3.58 5.21 -6.98
C GLU A 29 4.37 3.90 -7.20
N ASN A 30 5.43 3.69 -6.43
CA ASN A 30 6.31 2.54 -6.56
C ASN A 30 6.01 1.41 -5.56
N ALA A 31 4.90 1.49 -4.83
CA ALA A 31 4.50 0.55 -3.77
C ALA A 31 5.57 0.36 -2.67
N THR A 32 6.46 1.34 -2.47
CA THR A 32 7.55 1.32 -1.47
C THR A 32 7.11 1.76 -0.08
N GLY A 33 6.00 2.49 0.02
CA GLY A 33 5.58 3.14 1.27
C GLY A 33 6.51 4.25 1.71
N SER A 34 7.12 4.96 0.76
CA SER A 34 8.07 6.02 1.05
C SER A 34 8.10 7.12 0.00
N THR A 35 8.68 8.24 0.39
CA THR A 35 9.24 9.28 -0.48
C THR A 35 10.61 9.66 0.08
N ASP A 36 11.63 9.65 -0.76
CA ASP A 36 13.03 9.85 -0.34
C ASP A 36 13.41 11.32 -0.19
N SER A 37 12.58 12.25 -0.66
CA SER A 37 12.84 13.68 -0.66
C SER A 37 11.83 14.45 0.19
N GLY A 38 12.16 15.72 0.50
CA GLY A 38 11.30 16.62 1.26
C GLY A 38 11.56 16.62 2.77
N THR A 39 11.04 17.64 3.44
CA THR A 39 11.10 17.79 4.91
C THR A 39 9.71 17.60 5.48
N TYR A 40 9.57 16.58 6.33
CA TYR A 40 8.29 16.17 6.88
C TYR A 40 8.23 16.40 8.40
N PRO A 41 7.01 16.56 8.97
CA PRO A 41 6.84 16.85 10.40
C PRO A 41 7.56 15.87 11.31
N SER A 42 8.30 16.38 12.30
CA SER A 42 8.91 15.57 13.36
C SER A 42 7.99 15.38 14.57
N GLU A 43 6.85 16.08 14.59
CA GLU A 43 5.77 15.92 15.58
C GLU A 43 4.41 15.98 14.88
N LEU A 44 3.39 15.34 15.48
CA LEU A 44 1.99 15.38 15.02
C LEU A 44 1.11 15.86 16.20
N ASN A 45 1.20 17.14 16.49
CA ASN A 45 0.54 17.75 17.62
C ASN A 45 -0.80 18.38 17.19
N LEU A 46 -1.91 17.87 17.73
CA LEU A 46 -3.26 18.35 17.40
C LEU A 46 -3.49 19.83 17.69
N ASN A 47 -2.68 20.47 18.55
CA ASN A 47 -2.82 21.88 18.91
C ASN A 47 -1.78 22.79 18.26
N LYS A 48 -0.74 22.23 17.59
CA LYS A 48 0.37 23.05 17.06
C LYS A 48 0.44 23.03 15.52
N ASN A 49 0.46 21.83 14.94
CA ASN A 49 0.73 21.65 13.51
C ASN A 49 -0.33 20.86 12.76
N LEU A 50 -1.48 20.58 13.39
CA LEU A 50 -2.66 20.12 12.69
C LEU A 50 -3.19 21.25 11.80
N LEU A 51 -3.20 21.03 10.47
CA LEU A 51 -3.74 21.99 9.50
C LEU A 51 -5.26 21.91 9.45
N TRP A 52 -5.80 20.70 9.43
CA TRP A 52 -7.24 20.44 9.51
C TRP A 52 -7.54 19.01 9.95
N LYS A 53 -8.78 18.82 10.42
CA LYS A 53 -9.41 17.55 10.75
C LYS A 53 -10.76 17.46 10.06
N ALA A 54 -11.02 16.38 9.30
CA ALA A 54 -12.28 16.17 8.58
C ALA A 54 -12.96 14.87 9.02
N VAL A 55 -14.27 14.93 9.30
CA VAL A 55 -15.03 13.79 9.78
C VAL A 55 -15.34 12.80 8.66
N LEU A 56 -15.12 11.51 8.91
CA LEU A 56 -15.50 10.39 8.06
C LEU A 56 -16.89 9.86 8.45
N PRO A 57 -17.64 9.30 7.49
CA PRO A 57 -19.03 8.89 7.77
C PRO A 57 -19.14 7.62 8.63
N ASP A 58 -18.18 6.71 8.52
CA ASP A 58 -18.15 5.45 9.27
C ASP A 58 -16.75 4.84 9.19
N LYS A 59 -16.52 3.79 9.98
CA LYS A 59 -15.27 3.06 10.09
C LYS A 59 -14.85 2.45 8.75
N GLY A 60 -13.68 2.84 8.27
CA GLY A 60 -12.99 2.23 7.14
C GLY A 60 -11.48 2.15 7.40
N CYS A 61 -10.79 1.23 6.72
CA CYS A 61 -9.37 0.97 6.94
C CYS A 61 -8.49 1.26 5.71
N SER A 62 -9.08 1.71 4.58
CA SER A 62 -8.30 2.01 3.38
C SER A 62 -7.33 3.16 3.63
N THR A 63 -6.09 3.01 3.19
CA THR A 63 -5.16 4.14 3.13
C THR A 63 -5.65 5.12 2.07
N PRO A 64 -5.74 6.42 2.36
CA PRO A 64 -6.09 7.43 1.36
C PRO A 64 -5.08 7.45 0.22
N ILE A 65 -5.54 7.82 -0.98
CA ILE A 65 -4.67 8.20 -2.07
C ILE A 65 -4.80 9.70 -2.32
N VAL A 66 -3.76 10.29 -2.89
CA VAL A 66 -3.74 11.71 -3.25
C VAL A 66 -3.36 11.85 -4.72
N TRP A 67 -4.14 12.65 -5.43
CA TRP A 67 -3.83 13.05 -6.80
C TRP A 67 -4.12 14.52 -6.97
N GLU A 68 -3.08 15.28 -7.30
CA GLU A 68 -3.15 16.76 -7.36
C GLU A 68 -3.76 17.34 -6.06
N ASN A 69 -4.84 18.06 -6.15
CA ASN A 69 -5.51 18.71 -5.02
C ASN A 69 -6.70 17.89 -4.47
N SER A 70 -6.68 16.57 -4.63
CA SER A 70 -7.78 15.71 -4.20
C SER A 70 -7.30 14.48 -3.45
N ILE A 71 -8.01 14.17 -2.37
CA ILE A 71 -7.83 12.98 -1.54
C ILE A 71 -9.00 12.05 -1.84
N PHE A 72 -8.72 10.75 -2.04
CA PHE A 72 -9.74 9.74 -2.29
C PHE A 72 -9.54 8.54 -1.35
N LEU A 73 -10.65 8.03 -0.83
CA LEU A 73 -10.66 6.86 0.04
C LEU A 73 -12.01 6.14 -0.01
N THR A 74 -12.07 4.94 0.54
CA THR A 74 -13.30 4.19 0.71
C THR A 74 -13.75 4.25 2.17
N SER A 75 -15.07 4.30 2.40
CA SER A 75 -15.67 4.22 3.73
C SER A 75 -17.11 3.73 3.60
N PRO A 76 -17.65 2.98 4.56
CA PRO A 76 -19.08 2.73 4.57
C PRO A 76 -19.87 4.02 4.80
N LEU A 77 -21.08 4.10 4.24
CA LEU A 77 -22.04 5.16 4.51
C LEU A 77 -23.45 4.57 4.51
N ASN A 78 -24.14 4.60 5.65
CA ASN A 78 -25.50 4.08 5.79
C ASN A 78 -25.68 2.65 5.26
N GLY A 79 -24.71 1.76 5.57
CA GLY A 79 -24.71 0.36 5.13
C GLY A 79 -24.40 0.16 3.64
N LYS A 80 -23.78 1.13 2.99
CA LYS A 80 -23.33 1.05 1.60
C LYS A 80 -21.83 1.24 1.49
N ASP A 81 -21.18 0.46 0.64
CA ASP A 81 -19.84 0.72 0.16
C ASP A 81 -19.82 2.09 -0.53
N THR A 82 -18.88 2.96 -0.17
CA THR A 82 -18.87 4.33 -0.66
C THR A 82 -17.44 4.78 -0.98
N VAL A 83 -17.26 5.51 -2.06
CA VAL A 83 -16.03 6.26 -2.36
C VAL A 83 -16.23 7.71 -1.97
N LEU A 84 -15.23 8.28 -1.29
CA LEU A 84 -15.23 9.65 -0.82
C LEU A 84 -14.12 10.45 -1.49
N SER A 85 -14.37 11.74 -1.71
CA SER A 85 -13.35 12.70 -2.10
C SER A 85 -13.33 13.91 -1.19
N PHE A 86 -12.12 14.34 -0.84
CA PHE A 86 -11.86 15.59 -0.12
C PHE A 86 -10.88 16.47 -0.92
N SER A 87 -10.92 17.78 -0.69
CA SER A 87 -9.85 18.68 -1.12
C SER A 87 -8.63 18.55 -0.21
N MET A 88 -7.50 19.11 -0.63
CA MET A 88 -6.32 19.24 0.24
C MET A 88 -6.54 20.22 1.42
N ASP A 89 -7.64 20.96 1.43
CA ASP A 89 -8.06 21.82 2.55
C ASP A 89 -9.02 21.11 3.52
N GLY A 90 -9.27 19.81 3.31
CA GLY A 90 -10.11 18.99 4.18
C GLY A 90 -11.62 19.08 3.91
N GLU A 91 -12.05 19.79 2.88
CA GLU A 91 -13.45 19.88 2.51
C GLU A 91 -13.90 18.63 1.73
N ARG A 92 -15.03 18.04 2.11
CA ARG A 92 -15.60 16.91 1.36
C ARG A 92 -16.21 17.41 0.04
N LYS A 93 -15.59 17.00 -1.09
CA LYS A 93 -16.04 17.37 -2.43
C LYS A 93 -17.28 16.59 -2.86
N TRP A 94 -17.25 15.27 -2.66
CA TRP A 94 -18.35 14.38 -2.99
C TRP A 94 -18.24 13.05 -2.24
N GLN A 95 -19.33 12.30 -2.26
CA GLN A 95 -19.42 10.91 -1.80
C GLN A 95 -20.32 10.13 -2.75
N THR A 96 -19.87 8.97 -3.20
CA THR A 96 -20.62 8.15 -4.14
C THR A 96 -20.90 6.77 -3.54
N PRO A 97 -22.14 6.48 -3.14
CA PRO A 97 -22.55 5.14 -2.73
C PRO A 97 -22.49 4.18 -3.93
N ILE A 98 -21.94 2.99 -3.72
CA ILE A 98 -21.68 1.99 -4.77
C ILE A 98 -22.72 0.86 -4.69
N GLY A 99 -22.85 0.23 -3.54
CA GLY A 99 -23.73 -0.91 -3.35
C GLY A 99 -23.86 -1.28 -1.87
N PRO A 100 -24.60 -2.34 -1.53
CA PRO A 100 -24.70 -2.80 -0.16
C PRO A 100 -23.35 -3.19 0.42
N GLU A 101 -23.05 -2.69 1.62
CA GLU A 101 -21.83 -3.03 2.34
C GLU A 101 -21.88 -4.50 2.81
N ARG A 102 -20.74 -5.18 2.69
CA ARG A 102 -20.45 -6.39 3.44
C ARG A 102 -19.55 -6.05 4.62
N LYS A 103 -20.13 -5.93 5.82
CA LYS A 103 -19.43 -5.48 7.03
C LYS A 103 -18.17 -6.28 7.35
N GLY A 104 -17.19 -5.63 7.98
CA GLY A 104 -16.00 -6.26 8.53
C GLY A 104 -16.33 -7.32 9.58
N LYS A 105 -15.47 -8.30 9.74
CA LYS A 105 -15.55 -9.35 10.76
C LYS A 105 -14.62 -9.06 11.94
N HIS A 106 -13.46 -8.50 11.67
CA HIS A 106 -12.44 -8.23 12.67
C HIS A 106 -12.56 -6.80 13.20
N ARG A 107 -12.19 -6.59 14.48
CA ARG A 107 -12.20 -5.25 15.09
C ARG A 107 -11.35 -4.22 14.35
N ASN A 108 -10.30 -4.67 13.64
CA ASN A 108 -9.38 -3.85 12.85
C ASN A 108 -9.68 -3.91 11.34
N GLY A 109 -10.84 -4.39 10.95
CA GLY A 109 -11.28 -4.49 9.56
C GLY A 109 -12.62 -3.82 9.32
N SER A 110 -12.94 -3.62 8.05
CA SER A 110 -14.22 -3.08 7.57
C SER A 110 -14.58 -3.71 6.22
N GLY A 111 -15.71 -3.33 5.65
CA GLY A 111 -16.04 -3.62 4.24
C GLY A 111 -15.17 -2.85 3.25
N SER A 112 -14.49 -1.80 3.72
CA SER A 112 -13.73 -0.80 2.95
C SER A 112 -12.26 -0.79 3.36
N ASN A 113 -11.57 -1.96 3.31
CA ASN A 113 -10.13 -2.07 3.59
C ASN A 113 -9.26 -1.76 2.37
N PRO A 114 -9.57 -2.23 1.13
CA PRO A 114 -8.76 -1.92 -0.03
C PRO A 114 -8.71 -0.43 -0.31
N SER A 115 -7.54 0.05 -0.68
CA SER A 115 -7.35 1.45 -1.09
C SER A 115 -7.78 1.65 -2.53
N VAL A 116 -8.20 2.87 -2.83
CA VAL A 116 -8.44 3.34 -4.21
C VAL A 116 -7.10 3.37 -4.96
N VAL A 117 -7.15 3.22 -6.28
CA VAL A 117 -6.02 3.47 -7.18
C VAL A 117 -6.45 4.37 -8.32
N THR A 118 -5.53 5.20 -8.83
CA THR A 118 -5.82 6.11 -9.95
C THR A 118 -4.72 6.11 -11.01
N ASN A 119 -5.12 6.31 -12.26
CA ASN A 119 -4.24 6.57 -13.40
C ASN A 119 -4.20 8.05 -13.78
N GLY A 120 -4.67 8.96 -12.90
CA GLY A 120 -4.79 10.38 -13.16
C GLY A 120 -6.02 10.81 -13.99
N LYS A 121 -6.84 9.84 -14.44
CA LYS A 121 -8.07 10.08 -15.22
C LYS A 121 -9.30 9.46 -14.57
N SER A 122 -9.14 8.30 -13.99
CA SER A 122 -10.20 7.53 -13.34
C SER A 122 -9.73 6.99 -11.99
N LEU A 123 -10.69 6.72 -11.14
CA LEU A 123 -10.53 6.12 -9.82
C LEU A 123 -11.07 4.69 -9.87
N TYR A 124 -10.37 3.75 -9.25
CA TYR A 124 -10.81 2.36 -9.18
C TYR A 124 -10.82 1.92 -7.72
N ALA A 125 -11.93 1.35 -7.28
CA ALA A 125 -12.10 0.85 -5.93
C ALA A 125 -12.68 -0.57 -5.93
N LEU A 126 -12.19 -1.39 -4.99
CA LEU A 126 -12.67 -2.74 -4.75
C LEU A 126 -13.13 -2.85 -3.30
N PHE A 127 -14.26 -3.50 -3.08
CA PHE A 127 -14.84 -3.65 -1.75
C PHE A 127 -14.93 -5.13 -1.35
N LYS A 128 -15.02 -5.38 -0.05
CA LYS A 128 -15.26 -6.72 0.48
C LYS A 128 -16.56 -7.35 -0.02
N SER A 129 -17.55 -6.56 -0.42
CA SER A 129 -18.76 -7.01 -1.09
C SER A 129 -18.49 -7.78 -2.38
N GLY A 130 -17.31 -7.58 -2.99
CA GLY A 130 -16.93 -8.10 -4.29
C GLY A 130 -17.20 -7.11 -5.43
N ILE A 131 -17.67 -5.92 -5.11
CA ILE A 131 -17.91 -4.88 -6.12
C ILE A 131 -16.60 -4.17 -6.48
N LEU A 132 -16.28 -4.18 -7.76
CA LEU A 132 -15.23 -3.39 -8.39
C LEU A 132 -15.88 -2.25 -9.17
N VAL A 133 -15.42 -1.02 -8.95
CA VAL A 133 -16.02 0.18 -9.55
C VAL A 133 -14.96 1.11 -10.14
N CYS A 134 -15.30 1.74 -11.25
CA CYS A 134 -14.56 2.85 -11.85
C CYS A 134 -15.39 4.13 -11.78
N LEU A 135 -14.78 5.20 -11.29
CA LEU A 135 -15.40 6.53 -11.24
C LEU A 135 -14.51 7.55 -11.96
N ASN A 136 -15.12 8.64 -12.43
CA ASN A 136 -14.35 9.83 -12.78
C ASN A 136 -14.03 10.67 -11.53
N PHE A 137 -13.23 11.71 -11.66
CA PHE A 137 -12.83 12.58 -10.55
C PHE A 137 -13.97 13.45 -9.97
N SER A 138 -15.11 13.53 -10.67
CA SER A 138 -16.33 14.16 -10.12
C SER A 138 -17.21 13.19 -9.34
N GLY A 139 -16.77 11.93 -9.16
CA GLY A 139 -17.50 10.90 -8.42
C GLY A 139 -18.59 10.18 -9.22
N LYS A 140 -18.72 10.42 -10.53
CA LYS A 140 -19.67 9.71 -11.38
C LYS A 140 -19.14 8.31 -11.70
N ILE A 141 -19.95 7.29 -11.48
CA ILE A 141 -19.65 5.91 -11.86
C ILE A 141 -19.60 5.81 -13.39
N ILE A 142 -18.49 5.28 -13.90
CA ILE A 142 -18.26 4.99 -15.32
C ILE A 142 -18.71 3.56 -15.60
N TRP A 143 -18.22 2.62 -14.80
CA TRP A 143 -18.64 1.21 -14.85
C TRP A 143 -18.52 0.55 -13.47
N GLN A 144 -19.21 -0.57 -13.30
CA GLN A 144 -19.21 -1.38 -12.08
C GLN A 144 -19.31 -2.86 -12.45
N LYS A 145 -18.57 -3.71 -11.72
CA LYS A 145 -18.55 -5.17 -11.90
C LYS A 145 -18.72 -5.86 -10.56
N ASP A 146 -19.48 -6.94 -10.56
CA ASP A 146 -19.62 -7.85 -9.42
C ASP A 146 -18.68 -9.04 -9.62
N LEU A 147 -17.71 -9.20 -8.73
CA LEU A 147 -16.72 -10.27 -8.76
C LEU A 147 -17.17 -11.52 -7.99
N SER A 148 -18.41 -11.58 -7.49
CA SER A 148 -18.94 -12.75 -6.78
C SER A 148 -18.96 -14.00 -7.67
N GLY A 149 -19.09 -13.84 -8.98
CA GLY A 149 -19.02 -14.91 -9.97
C GLY A 149 -17.67 -15.66 -10.00
N TYR A 150 -16.59 -15.10 -9.44
CA TYR A 150 -15.30 -15.77 -9.29
C TYR A 150 -15.20 -16.63 -8.04
N GLY A 151 -16.30 -16.86 -7.36
CA GLY A 151 -16.42 -17.77 -6.24
C GLY A 151 -16.60 -17.09 -4.89
N LYS A 152 -16.97 -17.89 -3.90
CA LYS A 152 -17.25 -17.44 -2.54
C LYS A 152 -15.97 -16.93 -1.86
N ASP A 153 -16.09 -15.81 -1.13
CA ASP A 153 -15.05 -15.34 -0.23
C ASP A 153 -14.88 -16.29 0.96
N THR A 154 -13.75 -16.99 0.99
CA THR A 154 -13.40 -17.97 2.03
C THR A 154 -12.37 -17.43 3.02
N LEU A 155 -11.95 -16.17 2.90
CA LEU A 155 -11.04 -15.54 3.82
C LEU A 155 -11.61 -15.54 5.25
N TYR A 156 -10.78 -15.87 6.23
CA TYR A 156 -11.19 -15.85 7.64
C TYR A 156 -11.30 -14.43 8.18
N TRP A 157 -10.43 -13.54 7.69
CA TRP A 157 -10.41 -12.12 8.02
C TRP A 157 -10.99 -11.27 6.90
N ASP A 158 -10.91 -9.96 7.03
CA ASP A 158 -11.51 -9.06 6.06
C ASP A 158 -10.62 -8.88 4.83
N PHE A 159 -11.22 -8.90 3.64
CA PHE A 159 -10.52 -8.70 2.38
C PHE A 159 -9.76 -7.37 2.39
N GLY A 160 -8.46 -7.38 2.12
CA GLY A 160 -7.58 -6.21 2.20
C GLY A 160 -6.76 -5.91 0.95
N THR A 161 -6.75 -6.81 -0.02
CA THR A 161 -5.96 -6.65 -1.26
C THR A 161 -6.49 -5.49 -2.09
N SER A 162 -5.66 -4.48 -2.33
CA SER A 162 -6.00 -3.35 -3.19
C SER A 162 -5.82 -3.70 -4.68
N PRO A 163 -6.63 -3.15 -5.58
CA PRO A 163 -6.36 -3.23 -7.00
C PRO A 163 -5.10 -2.43 -7.35
N ILE A 164 -4.42 -2.81 -8.43
CA ILE A 164 -3.29 -2.07 -8.98
C ILE A 164 -3.49 -1.79 -10.46
N LEU A 165 -2.78 -0.80 -10.98
CA LEU A 165 -2.85 -0.42 -12.39
C LEU A 165 -1.55 -0.77 -13.10
N SER A 166 -1.63 -1.53 -14.16
CA SER A 166 -0.60 -1.62 -15.18
C SER A 166 -0.79 -0.48 -16.21
N SER A 167 0.13 -0.36 -17.15
CA SER A 167 0.01 0.62 -18.23
C SER A 167 -1.31 0.50 -19.03
N LYS A 168 -1.90 -0.70 -19.08
CA LYS A 168 -3.10 -0.99 -19.87
C LYS A 168 -4.29 -1.53 -19.08
N HIS A 169 -4.03 -2.23 -17.98
CA HIS A 169 -5.06 -3.01 -17.28
C HIS A 169 -5.19 -2.61 -15.82
N LEU A 170 -6.40 -2.75 -15.29
CA LEU A 170 -6.67 -2.81 -13.87
C LEU A 170 -6.52 -4.27 -13.42
N ILE A 171 -5.65 -4.51 -12.44
CA ILE A 171 -5.32 -5.84 -11.95
C ILE A 171 -5.93 -6.06 -10.58
N VAL A 172 -6.57 -7.21 -10.40
CA VAL A 172 -7.16 -7.65 -9.13
C VAL A 172 -6.67 -9.06 -8.80
N ALA A 173 -6.16 -9.25 -7.58
CA ALA A 173 -5.82 -10.56 -7.06
C ALA A 173 -6.84 -11.00 -6.00
N LEU A 174 -7.53 -12.10 -6.26
CA LEU A 174 -8.43 -12.77 -5.32
C LEU A 174 -7.71 -14.01 -4.83
N MET A 175 -7.15 -13.98 -3.63
CA MET A 175 -6.31 -15.06 -3.09
C MET A 175 -7.01 -15.72 -1.90
N ARG A 176 -7.71 -16.84 -2.16
CA ARG A 176 -8.58 -17.51 -1.19
C ARG A 176 -8.69 -19.00 -1.50
N LYS A 177 -9.18 -19.79 -0.57
CA LYS A 177 -9.25 -21.24 -0.71
C LYS A 177 -10.16 -21.67 -1.87
N GLY A 178 -9.56 -22.41 -2.81
CA GLY A 178 -10.27 -23.06 -3.92
C GLY A 178 -10.77 -22.14 -5.03
N ASN A 179 -10.63 -20.84 -4.88
CA ASN A 179 -11.11 -19.82 -5.83
C ASN A 179 -10.16 -18.63 -5.92
N SER A 180 -8.87 -18.91 -6.09
CA SER A 180 -7.84 -17.89 -6.27
C SER A 180 -7.68 -17.51 -7.73
N TRP A 181 -7.74 -16.21 -7.99
CA TRP A 181 -7.69 -15.65 -9.34
C TRP A 181 -6.78 -14.43 -9.41
N LEU A 182 -6.03 -14.33 -10.49
CA LEU A 182 -5.45 -13.08 -10.95
C LEU A 182 -6.25 -12.63 -12.17
N LEU A 183 -6.81 -11.41 -12.10
CA LEU A 183 -7.74 -10.87 -13.08
C LEU A 183 -7.20 -9.57 -13.65
N ALA A 184 -7.32 -9.37 -14.95
CA ALA A 184 -7.08 -8.09 -15.60
C ALA A 184 -8.33 -7.59 -16.30
N PHE A 185 -8.63 -6.33 -16.07
CA PHE A 185 -9.76 -5.63 -16.65
C PHE A 185 -9.26 -4.49 -17.54
N ASP A 186 -9.98 -4.26 -18.63
CA ASP A 186 -9.83 -3.03 -19.38
C ASP A 186 -10.21 -1.83 -18.51
N GLN A 187 -9.33 -0.85 -18.42
CA GLN A 187 -9.51 0.30 -17.52
C GLN A 187 -10.74 1.14 -17.88
N THR A 188 -11.10 1.20 -19.17
CA THR A 188 -12.18 2.05 -19.70
C THR A 188 -13.55 1.39 -19.61
N THR A 189 -13.62 0.09 -19.89
CA THR A 189 -14.89 -0.64 -20.02
C THR A 189 -15.19 -1.56 -18.83
N GLY A 190 -14.15 -1.93 -18.05
CA GLY A 190 -14.26 -2.93 -17.00
C GLY A 190 -14.44 -4.35 -17.52
N GLU A 191 -14.27 -4.60 -18.84
CA GLU A 191 -14.34 -5.95 -19.37
C GLU A 191 -13.10 -6.75 -19.01
N VAL A 192 -13.28 -8.06 -18.75
CA VAL A 192 -12.17 -8.95 -18.44
C VAL A 192 -11.32 -9.18 -19.68
N VAL A 193 -10.06 -8.78 -19.62
CA VAL A 193 -9.08 -9.00 -20.69
C VAL A 193 -8.47 -10.39 -20.59
N TRP A 194 -8.06 -10.75 -19.37
CA TRP A 194 -7.56 -12.10 -19.09
C TRP A 194 -7.81 -12.47 -17.62
N LYS A 195 -7.80 -13.78 -17.36
CA LYS A 195 -7.89 -14.35 -16.02
C LYS A 195 -6.99 -15.56 -15.89
N LYS A 196 -6.33 -15.72 -14.75
CA LYS A 196 -5.47 -16.88 -14.43
C LYS A 196 -5.84 -17.43 -13.08
N GLU A 197 -6.03 -18.73 -13.01
CA GLU A 197 -6.18 -19.43 -11.74
C GLU A 197 -4.86 -19.44 -10.97
N ARG A 198 -4.98 -19.32 -9.64
CA ARG A 198 -3.84 -19.39 -8.73
C ARG A 198 -4.14 -20.29 -7.53
N ASN A 199 -4.83 -21.40 -7.80
CA ASN A 199 -5.15 -22.44 -6.82
C ASN A 199 -3.96 -23.39 -6.66
N PHE A 200 -3.40 -23.43 -5.45
CA PHE A 200 -2.30 -24.33 -5.11
C PHE A 200 -2.65 -25.13 -3.86
N GLN A 201 -2.14 -26.36 -3.80
CA GLN A 201 -2.25 -27.15 -2.58
C GLN A 201 -1.28 -26.61 -1.53
N THR A 202 -1.82 -26.23 -0.38
CA THR A 202 -1.08 -25.69 0.76
C THR A 202 -1.64 -26.26 2.07
N PRO A 203 -0.91 -26.15 3.19
CA PRO A 203 -1.48 -26.36 4.51
C PRO A 203 -2.66 -25.41 4.78
N PRO A 204 -3.56 -25.77 5.72
CA PRO A 204 -4.72 -24.95 6.06
C PRO A 204 -4.37 -23.47 6.31
N GLU A 205 -5.13 -22.56 5.71
CA GLU A 205 -5.01 -21.10 5.72
C GLU A 205 -3.80 -20.53 4.96
N CYS A 206 -2.84 -21.36 4.55
CA CYS A 206 -1.67 -20.87 3.79
C CYS A 206 -1.99 -20.50 2.34
N ASP A 207 -3.17 -20.83 1.85
CA ASP A 207 -3.72 -20.41 0.55
C ASP A 207 -4.36 -18.99 0.59
N HIS A 208 -4.62 -18.46 1.79
CA HIS A 208 -5.15 -17.11 1.95
C HIS A 208 -4.04 -16.06 1.81
N SER A 209 -4.29 -15.01 1.05
CA SER A 209 -3.43 -13.84 1.00
C SER A 209 -4.24 -12.54 1.00
N TYR A 210 -3.78 -11.59 1.80
CA TYR A 210 -4.29 -10.23 1.91
C TYR A 210 -3.33 -9.22 1.26
N ALA A 211 -2.19 -9.71 0.76
CA ALA A 211 -1.16 -8.90 0.14
C ALA A 211 -1.63 -8.26 -1.17
N THR A 212 -1.25 -7.04 -1.38
CA THR A 212 -1.47 -6.33 -2.65
C THR A 212 -0.35 -6.69 -3.64
N PRO A 213 -0.66 -7.02 -4.89
CA PRO A 213 0.32 -7.22 -5.94
C PRO A 213 1.18 -5.97 -6.18
N THR A 214 2.34 -6.14 -6.81
CA THR A 214 3.25 -5.03 -7.14
C THR A 214 3.65 -5.09 -8.60
N LEU A 215 3.69 -3.96 -9.29
CA LEU A 215 4.26 -3.89 -10.63
C LEU A 215 5.79 -3.91 -10.59
N ILE A 216 6.37 -4.61 -11.55
CA ILE A 216 7.80 -4.65 -11.78
C ILE A 216 8.13 -4.57 -13.28
N ASN A 217 9.38 -4.28 -13.58
CA ASN A 217 9.94 -4.51 -14.91
C ASN A 217 10.66 -5.87 -14.90
N HIS A 218 10.29 -6.74 -15.84
CA HIS A 218 10.94 -8.02 -16.07
C HIS A 218 11.50 -8.05 -17.50
N ASP A 219 12.80 -7.84 -17.64
CA ASP A 219 13.51 -7.80 -18.93
C ASP A 219 12.83 -6.87 -19.98
N GLY A 220 12.52 -5.63 -19.55
CA GLY A 220 11.84 -4.64 -20.38
C GLY A 220 10.33 -4.83 -20.54
N ARG A 221 9.75 -5.85 -19.93
CA ARG A 221 8.31 -6.13 -19.96
C ARG A 221 7.68 -5.81 -18.61
N GLU A 222 6.53 -5.18 -18.62
CA GLU A 222 5.76 -4.93 -17.42
C GLU A 222 5.19 -6.24 -16.87
N ALA A 223 5.42 -6.49 -15.58
CA ALA A 223 5.01 -7.70 -14.91
C ALA A 223 4.38 -7.41 -13.55
N ILE A 224 3.64 -8.39 -13.03
CA ILE A 224 2.90 -8.33 -11.78
C ILE A 224 3.50 -9.35 -10.83
N LEU A 225 4.05 -8.90 -9.71
CA LEU A 225 4.43 -9.76 -8.58
C LEU A 225 3.19 -10.08 -7.75
N VAL A 226 2.99 -11.37 -7.48
CA VAL A 226 1.91 -11.87 -6.62
C VAL A 226 2.49 -12.76 -5.54
N TRP A 227 2.26 -12.36 -4.28
CA TRP A 227 2.66 -13.12 -3.11
C TRP A 227 1.44 -13.76 -2.43
N GLY A 228 1.44 -15.06 -2.27
CA GLY A 228 0.38 -15.82 -1.63
C GLY A 228 0.44 -17.30 -1.95
N ALA A 229 -0.24 -18.12 -1.18
CA ALA A 229 -0.25 -19.58 -1.33
C ALA A 229 1.17 -20.17 -1.34
N GLU A 230 2.04 -19.69 -0.44
CA GLU A 230 3.43 -20.12 -0.28
C GLU A 230 4.29 -19.96 -1.55
N ARG A 231 3.88 -19.05 -2.46
CA ARG A 231 4.57 -18.79 -3.72
C ARG A 231 4.65 -17.29 -3.99
N LEU A 232 5.84 -16.84 -4.34
CA LEU A 232 6.05 -15.58 -5.02
C LEU A 232 6.14 -15.85 -6.52
N SER A 233 5.35 -15.18 -7.34
CA SER A 233 5.38 -15.36 -8.80
C SER A 233 5.30 -14.05 -9.53
N ALA A 234 5.93 -13.97 -10.70
CA ALA A 234 5.82 -12.86 -11.64
C ALA A 234 5.01 -13.28 -12.86
N HIS A 235 4.08 -12.43 -13.22
CA HIS A 235 3.17 -12.66 -14.34
C HIS A 235 3.20 -11.48 -15.31
N SER A 236 3.12 -11.77 -16.61
CA SER A 236 2.96 -10.76 -17.65
C SER A 236 1.71 -9.91 -17.37
N SER A 237 1.84 -8.58 -17.37
CA SER A 237 0.68 -7.70 -17.26
C SER A 237 -0.22 -7.74 -18.50
N LYS A 238 0.32 -8.20 -19.65
CA LYS A 238 -0.38 -8.25 -20.93
C LYS A 238 -1.41 -9.37 -20.99
N ASP A 239 -1.08 -10.57 -20.51
CA ASP A 239 -1.87 -11.80 -20.71
C ASP A 239 -1.88 -12.73 -19.48
N GLY A 240 -1.22 -12.34 -18.39
CA GLY A 240 -1.15 -13.09 -17.13
C GLY A 240 -0.25 -14.32 -17.18
N GLU A 241 0.51 -14.55 -18.26
CA GLU A 241 1.46 -15.66 -18.34
C GLU A 241 2.50 -15.56 -17.23
N MET A 242 2.78 -16.67 -16.56
CA MET A 242 3.75 -16.71 -15.48
C MET A 242 5.16 -16.79 -16.06
N PHE A 243 5.98 -15.78 -15.76
CA PHE A 243 7.38 -15.75 -16.15
C PHE A 243 8.23 -16.64 -15.26
N TRP A 244 8.03 -16.52 -13.94
CA TRP A 244 8.78 -17.29 -12.96
C TRP A 244 8.00 -17.44 -11.65
N VAL A 245 8.44 -18.41 -10.85
CA VAL A 245 7.93 -18.67 -9.50
C VAL A 245 9.08 -19.00 -8.55
N SER A 246 8.96 -18.56 -7.31
CA SER A 246 9.79 -19.01 -6.18
C SER A 246 8.89 -19.64 -5.12
N THR A 247 9.34 -20.77 -4.56
CA THR A 247 8.61 -21.58 -3.58
C THR A 247 9.44 -21.83 -2.32
N GLY A 248 9.10 -22.83 -1.51
CA GLY A 248 9.92 -23.25 -0.36
C GLY A 248 9.86 -22.32 0.85
N PHE A 249 8.82 -21.50 0.99
CA PHE A 249 8.65 -20.58 2.12
C PHE A 249 8.14 -21.29 3.40
N ASN A 250 7.59 -22.50 3.30
CA ASN A 250 7.07 -23.26 4.44
C ASN A 250 7.51 -24.73 4.38
N PRO A 251 8.81 -25.03 4.49
CA PRO A 251 9.32 -26.38 4.33
C PRO A 251 8.83 -27.37 5.40
N LYS A 252 8.39 -26.85 6.56
CA LYS A 252 7.85 -27.67 7.67
C LYS A 252 6.33 -27.83 7.60
N GLN A 253 5.69 -27.39 6.51
CA GLN A 253 4.24 -27.51 6.28
C GLN A 253 3.40 -27.02 7.48
N LYS A 254 3.82 -25.93 8.11
CA LYS A 254 3.09 -25.31 9.23
C LYS A 254 1.76 -24.76 8.75
N LYS A 255 0.71 -24.99 9.53
CA LYS A 255 -0.62 -24.41 9.32
C LYS A 255 -0.63 -22.92 9.70
N ASN A 256 -1.61 -22.17 9.18
CA ASN A 256 -1.89 -20.78 9.55
C ASN A 256 -0.75 -19.80 9.20
N TRP A 257 0.11 -20.14 8.25
CA TRP A 257 1.11 -19.24 7.69
C TRP A 257 0.51 -18.40 6.55
N VAL A 258 -0.63 -17.79 6.85
CA VAL A 258 -1.33 -16.87 5.96
C VAL A 258 -0.46 -15.66 5.62
N VAL A 259 -0.59 -15.19 4.41
CA VAL A 259 0.09 -13.96 3.93
C VAL A 259 -0.76 -12.74 4.26
N VAL A 260 -0.22 -11.81 5.05
CA VAL A 260 -0.86 -10.52 5.35
C VAL A 260 -0.01 -9.36 4.86
N GLY A 261 1.21 -9.19 5.36
CA GLY A 261 2.16 -8.21 4.85
C GLY A 261 2.51 -8.45 3.39
N SER A 262 2.49 -7.40 2.59
CA SER A 262 2.86 -7.45 1.18
C SER A 262 4.37 -7.49 1.01
N GLN A 263 4.81 -8.06 -0.11
CA GLN A 263 6.17 -7.94 -0.59
C GLN A 263 6.51 -6.48 -0.93
N VAL A 264 7.78 -6.14 -0.90
CA VAL A 264 8.28 -4.88 -1.44
C VAL A 264 9.48 -5.11 -2.35
N VAL A 265 9.74 -4.16 -3.24
CA VAL A 265 10.86 -4.23 -4.18
C VAL A 265 11.87 -3.14 -3.82
N ALA A 266 13.13 -3.56 -3.62
CA ALA A 266 14.27 -2.67 -3.40
C ALA A 266 15.31 -2.94 -4.49
N ALA A 267 15.43 -2.01 -5.44
CA ALA A 267 16.23 -2.17 -6.65
C ALA A 267 15.85 -3.45 -7.43
N ASP A 268 16.72 -4.45 -7.47
CA ASP A 268 16.53 -5.72 -8.15
C ASP A 268 16.14 -6.89 -7.21
N VAL A 269 15.82 -6.58 -5.95
CA VAL A 269 15.50 -7.59 -4.93
C VAL A 269 14.06 -7.43 -4.43
N VAL A 270 13.32 -8.53 -4.46
CA VAL A 270 12.00 -8.63 -3.81
C VAL A 270 12.20 -9.12 -2.38
N ILE A 271 11.68 -8.38 -1.43
CA ILE A 271 11.69 -8.73 -0.01
C ILE A 271 10.31 -9.29 0.36
N VAL A 272 10.29 -10.52 0.84
CA VAL A 272 9.07 -11.27 1.11
C VAL A 272 8.97 -11.58 2.60
N PRO A 273 8.02 -10.98 3.35
CA PRO A 273 7.74 -11.36 4.73
C PRO A 273 6.83 -12.58 4.77
N TYR A 274 7.07 -13.52 5.72
CA TYR A 274 6.25 -14.70 5.90
C TYR A 274 6.37 -15.31 7.30
N GLY A 275 5.74 -16.48 7.52
CA GLY A 275 5.88 -17.22 8.78
C GLY A 275 5.31 -16.47 9.99
N ARG A 276 4.25 -15.66 9.81
CA ARG A 276 3.63 -14.84 10.85
C ARG A 276 4.61 -13.87 11.52
N GLY A 277 5.42 -13.18 10.69
CA GLY A 277 6.34 -12.15 11.15
C GLY A 277 7.67 -12.66 11.73
N THR A 278 7.97 -13.94 11.54
CA THR A 278 9.23 -14.51 12.03
C THR A 278 10.26 -14.77 10.92
N HIS A 279 9.85 -14.66 9.65
CA HIS A 279 10.71 -14.99 8.51
C HIS A 279 10.67 -13.88 7.47
N MET A 280 11.79 -13.74 6.76
CA MET A 280 11.91 -12.85 5.62
C MET A 280 12.94 -13.40 4.63
N THR A 281 12.70 -13.22 3.34
CA THR A 281 13.58 -13.70 2.27
C THR A 281 13.78 -12.61 1.24
N GLY A 282 15.03 -12.42 0.77
CA GLY A 282 15.38 -11.61 -0.38
C GLY A 282 15.55 -12.48 -1.62
N ILE A 283 14.86 -12.13 -2.70
CA ILE A 283 14.87 -12.86 -3.97
C ILE A 283 15.27 -11.86 -5.06
N ARG A 284 16.34 -12.15 -5.80
CA ARG A 284 16.72 -11.38 -6.96
C ARG A 284 15.67 -11.53 -8.06
N MET A 285 15.21 -10.43 -8.61
CA MET A 285 14.28 -10.45 -9.76
C MET A 285 14.95 -11.00 -11.01
N GLY A 286 14.14 -11.49 -11.94
CA GLY A 286 14.59 -12.03 -13.22
C GLY A 286 14.46 -13.54 -13.31
N GLY A 287 15.02 -14.11 -14.39
CA GLY A 287 14.93 -15.54 -14.68
C GLY A 287 13.60 -16.00 -15.26
N THR A 288 13.47 -17.30 -15.47
CA THR A 288 12.27 -17.94 -16.03
C THR A 288 12.00 -19.29 -15.35
N GLY A 289 10.74 -19.70 -15.27
CA GLY A 289 10.34 -20.95 -14.64
C GLY A 289 10.52 -20.95 -13.11
N ASP A 290 10.98 -22.02 -12.54
CA ASP A 290 11.24 -22.11 -11.10
C ASP A 290 12.61 -21.53 -10.76
N ILE A 291 12.61 -20.40 -10.04
CA ILE A 291 13.82 -19.67 -9.64
C ILE A 291 14.19 -19.87 -8.16
N THR A 292 13.53 -20.81 -7.48
CA THR A 292 13.64 -21.01 -6.02
C THR A 292 15.09 -21.10 -5.55
N GLU A 293 15.91 -21.95 -6.19
CA GLU A 293 17.30 -22.19 -5.78
C GLU A 293 18.30 -21.20 -6.40
N THR A 294 17.97 -20.62 -7.56
CA THR A 294 18.93 -19.79 -8.33
C THR A 294 18.88 -18.31 -7.98
N HIS A 295 17.76 -17.80 -7.45
CA HIS A 295 17.56 -16.37 -7.21
C HIS A 295 17.34 -16.02 -5.74
N ARG A 296 17.22 -16.99 -4.83
CA ARG A 296 17.14 -16.71 -3.40
C ARG A 296 18.51 -16.27 -2.89
N LEU A 297 18.62 -14.99 -2.52
CA LEU A 297 19.87 -14.40 -2.04
C LEU A 297 20.13 -14.74 -0.57
N TRP A 298 19.10 -14.63 0.24
CA TRP A 298 19.17 -14.88 1.68
C TRP A 298 17.81 -15.22 2.25
N THR A 299 17.82 -15.85 3.42
CA THR A 299 16.65 -16.10 4.26
C THR A 299 17.00 -15.79 5.70
N ARG A 300 16.18 -15.02 6.38
CA ARG A 300 16.23 -14.76 7.82
C ARG A 300 15.04 -15.43 8.51
N THR A 301 15.27 -15.96 9.71
CA THR A 301 14.26 -16.63 10.56
C THR A 301 14.08 -15.94 11.90
N ASP A 302 14.71 -14.82 12.08
CA ASP A 302 14.76 -13.98 13.29
C ASP A 302 14.11 -12.61 13.10
N THR A 303 13.81 -12.23 11.85
CA THR A 303 13.15 -10.98 11.50
C THR A 303 12.07 -11.17 10.46
N GLY A 304 11.07 -10.30 10.48
CA GLY A 304 9.92 -10.26 9.58
C GLY A 304 8.80 -9.42 10.17
N CYS A 305 7.77 -9.18 9.41
CA CYS A 305 6.53 -8.54 9.83
C CYS A 305 5.34 -9.42 9.45
N PHE A 306 4.27 -9.38 10.25
CA PHE A 306 3.07 -10.18 9.96
C PHE A 306 1.99 -9.33 9.29
N VAL A 307 1.53 -8.27 9.95
CA VAL A 307 0.48 -7.40 9.41
C VAL A 307 1.07 -6.19 8.68
N PRO A 308 1.98 -5.39 9.26
CA PRO A 308 2.61 -4.31 8.53
C PRO A 308 3.40 -4.84 7.32
N SER A 309 3.38 -4.12 6.22
CA SER A 309 4.27 -4.36 5.08
C SER A 309 5.55 -3.55 5.24
N PRO A 310 6.73 -4.04 4.80
CA PRO A 310 7.96 -3.28 4.88
C PRO A 310 7.92 -2.00 4.05
N SER A 311 8.78 -1.03 4.36
CA SER A 311 9.03 0.15 3.51
C SER A 311 10.41 0.08 2.89
N VAL A 312 10.56 0.71 1.73
CA VAL A 312 11.87 0.86 1.07
C VAL A 312 12.14 2.34 0.88
N ALA A 313 13.23 2.83 1.46
CA ALA A 313 13.70 4.20 1.31
C ALA A 313 15.22 4.25 1.35
N HIS A 314 15.84 5.18 0.64
CA HIS A 314 17.30 5.39 0.65
C HIS A 314 18.12 4.10 0.36
N GLY A 315 17.58 3.21 -0.49
CA GLY A 315 18.20 1.92 -0.80
C GLY A 315 18.18 0.88 0.32
N ARG A 316 17.44 1.12 1.40
CA ARG A 316 17.31 0.25 2.58
C ARG A 316 15.88 -0.23 2.75
N VAL A 317 15.69 -1.32 3.48
CA VAL A 317 14.38 -1.88 3.84
C VAL A 317 14.13 -1.66 5.32
N TYR A 318 13.00 -1.05 5.65
CA TYR A 318 12.56 -0.78 7.00
C TYR A 318 11.41 -1.73 7.35
N ILE A 319 11.60 -2.51 8.40
CA ILE A 319 10.68 -3.54 8.85
C ILE A 319 10.13 -3.12 10.21
N LEU A 320 8.82 -2.85 10.27
CA LEU A 320 8.13 -2.65 11.54
C LEU A 320 7.46 -3.98 11.90
N ARG A 321 7.86 -4.53 13.04
CA ARG A 321 7.26 -5.74 13.57
C ARG A 321 6.01 -5.42 14.38
N ASP A 322 5.14 -6.39 14.53
CA ASP A 322 3.81 -6.21 15.16
C ASP A 322 3.86 -5.69 16.61
N ARG A 323 5.01 -5.78 17.28
CA ARG A 323 5.23 -5.33 18.67
C ARG A 323 6.11 -4.09 18.80
N GLY A 324 6.51 -3.49 17.68
CA GLY A 324 7.23 -2.21 17.64
C GLY A 324 8.74 -2.33 17.49
N GLU A 325 9.29 -3.53 17.31
CA GLU A 325 10.69 -3.65 16.88
C GLU A 325 10.81 -3.12 15.44
N VAL A 326 11.88 -2.38 15.17
CA VAL A 326 12.17 -1.77 13.88
C VAL A 326 13.55 -2.22 13.42
N HIS A 327 13.61 -2.86 12.28
CA HIS A 327 14.88 -3.29 11.69
C HIS A 327 15.11 -2.55 10.38
N CYS A 328 16.33 -2.08 10.16
CA CYS A 328 16.78 -1.54 8.88
C CYS A 328 17.79 -2.51 8.29
N ILE A 329 17.49 -3.04 7.11
CA ILE A 329 18.33 -4.06 6.48
C ILE A 329 18.79 -3.66 5.08
N ASP A 330 19.93 -4.20 4.68
CA ASP A 330 20.41 -4.17 3.31
C ASP A 330 19.60 -5.19 2.47
N PRO A 331 18.96 -4.77 1.36
CA PRO A 331 18.12 -5.66 0.57
C PRO A 331 18.87 -6.81 -0.09
N LYS A 332 20.16 -6.62 -0.47
CA LYS A 332 20.95 -7.62 -1.21
C LYS A 332 21.50 -8.71 -0.31
N THR A 333 21.82 -8.38 0.93
CA THR A 333 22.48 -9.30 1.87
C THR A 333 21.59 -9.76 3.01
N GLY A 334 20.49 -9.04 3.27
CA GLY A 334 19.62 -9.27 4.43
C GLY A 334 20.27 -8.89 5.77
N ARG A 335 21.47 -8.32 5.78
CA ARG A 335 22.16 -7.88 7.01
C ARG A 335 21.50 -6.64 7.57
N SER A 336 21.34 -6.59 8.87
CA SER A 336 20.86 -5.40 9.55
C SER A 336 21.94 -4.30 9.56
N HIS A 337 21.54 -3.09 9.18
CA HIS A 337 22.29 -1.88 9.49
C HIS A 337 22.14 -1.54 10.97
N TRP A 338 20.89 -1.70 11.48
CA TRP A 338 20.53 -1.55 12.88
C TRP A 338 19.22 -2.29 13.19
N GLU A 339 19.03 -2.60 14.47
CA GLU A 339 17.83 -3.22 15.02
C GLU A 339 17.48 -2.48 16.30
N GLU A 340 16.33 -1.83 16.33
CA GLU A 340 15.88 -0.95 17.41
C GLU A 340 14.41 -1.23 17.72
N ALA A 341 13.83 -0.51 18.65
CA ALA A 341 12.43 -0.65 19.00
C ALA A 341 11.82 0.67 19.46
N PHE A 342 10.57 0.88 19.13
CA PHE A 342 9.74 1.87 19.79
C PHE A 342 9.42 1.49 21.23
N PRO A 343 9.02 2.44 22.10
CA PRO A 343 8.56 2.15 23.45
C PRO A 343 7.48 1.06 23.45
N ARG A 344 7.59 0.13 24.41
CA ARG A 344 6.66 -1.00 24.51
C ARG A 344 5.25 -0.53 24.84
N ALA A 345 4.25 -1.10 24.14
CA ALA A 345 2.84 -0.91 24.40
C ALA A 345 2.10 -2.25 24.36
N SER A 346 0.89 -2.28 24.94
CA SER A 346 0.01 -3.46 24.85
C SER A 346 -0.61 -3.62 23.48
N SER A 347 -0.73 -2.53 22.74
CA SER A 347 -1.32 -2.49 21.38
C SER A 347 -0.31 -2.88 20.31
N SER A 348 -0.82 -3.40 19.21
CA SER A 348 -0.02 -3.88 18.07
C SER A 348 -0.01 -2.87 16.93
N TYR A 349 0.92 -3.05 16.00
CA TYR A 349 0.99 -2.29 14.76
C TYR A 349 0.26 -3.06 13.65
N TYR A 350 -0.73 -2.43 13.03
CA TYR A 350 -1.48 -2.97 11.90
C TYR A 350 -1.24 -2.18 10.62
N GLY A 351 -1.24 -0.85 10.70
CA GLY A 351 -0.84 0.00 9.59
C GLY A 351 0.63 -0.20 9.24
N SER A 352 0.95 -0.14 7.97
CA SER A 352 2.34 -0.24 7.52
C SER A 352 3.10 1.05 7.80
N PRO A 353 4.39 0.98 8.14
CA PRO A 353 5.20 2.18 8.32
C PRO A 353 5.34 2.93 7.00
N THR A 354 5.53 4.23 7.09
CA THR A 354 5.84 5.09 5.96
C THR A 354 7.11 5.85 6.24
N VAL A 355 8.03 5.89 5.28
CA VAL A 355 9.24 6.72 5.36
C VAL A 355 9.05 7.93 4.47
N ALA A 356 9.12 9.14 5.05
CA ALA A 356 9.01 10.40 4.32
C ALA A 356 10.20 11.31 4.65
N GLY A 357 11.02 11.61 3.64
CA GLY A 357 12.33 12.17 3.86
C GLY A 357 13.14 11.28 4.82
N SER A 358 13.63 11.83 5.92
CA SER A 358 14.33 11.07 6.97
C SER A 358 13.43 10.51 8.07
N LYS A 359 12.11 10.71 8.01
CA LYS A 359 11.20 10.34 9.10
C LYS A 359 10.47 9.03 8.81
N LEU A 360 10.50 8.11 9.76
CA LEU A 360 9.67 6.90 9.76
C LEU A 360 8.46 7.12 10.67
N TYR A 361 7.27 6.97 10.12
CA TYR A 361 5.99 7.08 10.80
C TYR A 361 5.41 5.68 11.00
N ALA A 362 5.18 5.28 12.23
CA ALA A 362 4.65 3.96 12.60
C ALA A 362 3.28 4.09 13.27
N PRO A 363 2.18 3.74 12.59
CA PRO A 363 0.83 3.81 13.13
C PRO A 363 0.54 2.60 14.03
N ARG A 364 0.22 2.84 15.30
CA ARG A 364 -0.20 1.81 16.26
C ARG A 364 -1.73 1.75 16.35
N GLU A 365 -2.30 0.57 16.50
CA GLU A 365 -3.75 0.35 16.43
C GLU A 365 -4.58 1.11 17.47
N ASP A 366 -3.98 1.55 18.57
CA ASP A 366 -4.63 2.35 19.61
C ASP A 366 -4.73 3.85 19.28
N GLY A 367 -4.23 4.27 18.11
CA GLY A 367 -4.33 5.65 17.65
C GLY A 367 -3.04 6.45 17.79
N VAL A 368 -1.99 5.86 18.30
CA VAL A 368 -0.71 6.54 18.47
C VAL A 368 0.15 6.38 17.22
N ILE A 369 0.64 7.49 16.69
CA ILE A 369 1.68 7.52 15.66
C ILE A 369 3.04 7.72 16.35
N LEU A 370 3.97 6.81 16.13
CA LEU A 370 5.34 6.95 16.61
C LEU A 370 6.23 7.42 15.46
N ILE A 371 7.13 8.34 15.77
CA ILE A 371 8.04 8.92 14.77
C ILE A 371 9.49 8.66 15.19
N ALA A 372 10.30 8.22 14.24
CA ALA A 372 11.75 8.15 14.37
C ALA A 372 12.44 8.84 13.20
N ASP A 373 13.58 9.49 13.45
CA ASP A 373 14.51 9.88 12.38
C ASP A 373 15.38 8.67 12.04
N VAL A 374 15.50 8.38 10.75
CA VAL A 374 16.19 7.20 10.22
C VAL A 374 17.30 7.56 9.21
N ALA A 375 17.73 8.80 9.16
CA ALA A 375 18.78 9.26 8.25
C ALA A 375 20.11 8.55 8.52
N GLU A 376 20.65 8.71 9.74
CA GLU A 376 21.97 8.18 10.15
C GLU A 376 21.86 6.92 11.02
N GLY A 377 20.65 6.55 11.45
CA GLY A 377 20.37 5.44 12.35
C GLY A 377 18.95 5.53 12.84
N PHE A 378 18.64 5.07 14.05
CA PHE A 378 17.33 5.20 14.66
C PHE A 378 17.37 6.20 15.81
N THR A 379 16.67 7.31 15.65
CA THR A 379 16.47 8.29 16.72
C THR A 379 14.97 8.46 16.97
N PHE A 380 14.49 7.97 18.10
CA PHE A 380 13.10 8.14 18.49
C PHE A 380 12.77 9.61 18.78
N LEU A 381 11.73 10.15 18.11
CA LEU A 381 11.33 11.56 18.21
C LEU A 381 10.12 11.77 19.12
N GLY A 382 9.17 10.83 19.15
CA GLY A 382 7.99 10.96 19.99
C GLY A 382 6.83 10.05 19.62
N GLU A 383 5.83 10.06 20.51
CA GLU A 383 4.53 9.41 20.38
C GLU A 383 3.45 10.49 20.30
N PHE A 384 2.53 10.36 19.35
CA PHE A 384 1.48 11.35 19.08
C PHE A 384 0.13 10.65 18.98
N ASP A 385 -0.71 10.88 19.99
CA ASP A 385 -2.03 10.29 20.10
C ASP A 385 -3.07 11.08 19.28
N MET A 386 -3.72 10.42 18.35
CA MET A 386 -4.78 11.00 17.50
C MET A 386 -6.16 10.94 18.17
N GLY A 387 -6.28 10.26 19.31
CA GLY A 387 -7.53 10.13 20.06
C GLY A 387 -8.52 9.12 19.49
N GLU A 388 -8.13 8.37 18.47
CA GLU A 388 -8.96 7.34 17.82
C GLU A 388 -8.09 6.26 17.18
N ARG A 389 -8.66 5.09 16.91
CA ARG A 389 -7.91 3.98 16.31
C ARG A 389 -7.40 4.30 14.91
N ILE A 390 -6.18 3.83 14.62
CA ILE A 390 -5.52 3.98 13.31
C ILE A 390 -5.10 2.62 12.79
N ILE A 391 -5.61 2.25 11.60
CA ILE A 391 -5.28 1.01 10.91
C ILE A 391 -4.66 1.30 9.54
N ALA A 392 -4.95 2.46 8.96
CA ALA A 392 -4.39 2.90 7.69
C ALA A 392 -2.91 3.34 7.84
N SER A 393 -2.16 3.25 6.75
CA SER A 393 -0.79 3.76 6.70
C SER A 393 -0.78 5.29 6.55
N PRO A 394 0.20 6.00 7.14
CA PRO A 394 0.41 7.42 6.90
C PRO A 394 0.72 7.70 5.42
N VAL A 395 0.28 8.85 4.91
CA VAL A 395 0.48 9.26 3.51
C VAL A 395 1.25 10.57 3.47
N PRO A 396 2.48 10.57 2.94
CA PRO A 396 3.24 11.81 2.72
C PRO A 396 2.73 12.51 1.45
N VAL A 397 2.56 13.80 1.53
CA VAL A 397 2.13 14.64 0.40
C VAL A 397 2.55 16.09 0.61
N ASN A 398 3.29 16.67 -0.34
CA ASN A 398 3.70 18.09 -0.31
C ASN A 398 4.30 18.52 1.05
N GLU A 399 5.26 17.75 1.58
CA GLU A 399 5.92 17.96 2.88
C GLU A 399 4.96 17.96 4.09
N LYS A 400 3.79 17.34 3.93
CA LYS A 400 2.76 17.14 4.95
C LYS A 400 2.51 15.66 5.15
N ILE A 401 1.89 15.31 6.28
CA ILE A 401 1.47 13.92 6.57
C ILE A 401 -0.05 13.89 6.73
N LEU A 402 -0.69 13.07 5.89
CA LEU A 402 -2.10 12.75 5.98
C LEU A 402 -2.27 11.45 6.78
N ILE A 403 -3.06 11.51 7.83
CA ILE A 403 -3.39 10.37 8.70
C ILE A 403 -4.88 10.07 8.58
N ARG A 404 -5.23 8.79 8.43
CA ARG A 404 -6.60 8.33 8.53
C ARG A 404 -6.81 7.54 9.81
N GLY A 405 -7.69 8.04 10.66
CA GLY A 405 -8.30 7.29 11.75
C GLY A 405 -9.59 6.57 11.35
N GLU A 406 -10.26 5.95 12.30
CA GLU A 406 -11.58 5.33 12.07
C GLU A 406 -12.67 6.38 11.82
N GLU A 407 -12.58 7.53 12.49
CA GLU A 407 -13.61 8.59 12.50
C GLU A 407 -13.20 9.84 11.73
N ASN A 408 -11.91 10.08 11.53
CA ASN A 408 -11.44 11.33 10.94
C ASN A 408 -10.25 11.15 10.00
N LEU A 409 -10.09 12.15 9.12
CA LEU A 409 -8.84 12.46 8.42
C LEU A 409 -8.14 13.62 9.14
N PHE A 410 -6.82 13.57 9.21
CA PHE A 410 -5.97 14.61 9.78
C PHE A 410 -4.87 14.96 8.78
N LEU A 411 -4.62 16.24 8.55
CA LEU A 411 -3.44 16.69 7.80
C LEU A 411 -2.55 17.54 8.71
N PHE A 412 -1.28 17.14 8.79
CA PHE A 412 -0.26 17.85 9.57
C PHE A 412 0.75 18.51 8.63
N GLY A 413 1.15 19.75 8.95
CA GLY A 413 2.27 20.44 8.33
C GLY A 413 3.51 20.45 9.22
N GLY A 414 4.66 20.79 8.63
CA GLY A 414 5.92 21.02 9.34
C GLY A 414 6.04 22.41 9.91
#